data_c91a14abcb6e67e1f739f906c16461bf
#
_entry.id   c91a14abcb6e67e1f739f906c16461bf
#
_cell.length_a   1.000
_cell.length_b   1.000
_cell.length_c   1.000
_cell.angle_alpha   90.00
_cell.angle_beta   90.00
_cell.angle_gamma   90.00
#
_symmetry.space_group_name_H-M   'P 1'
#
loop_
_entity.id
_entity.type
_entity.pdbx_description
1 polymer ?
#
loop_
_entity_poly.entity_id
_entity_poly.type
_entity_poly.pdbx_seq_one_letter_code
_entity_poly.pdbx_strand_id
1 'polypeptide(L)'
;VEKSNFVDQIRIFCRTGHGGAGSKHFAHTKYSDMAGPDGGDGGRGAHIILKGSKHLWTLLHLRYYKNVLAENGEGGSGNNCTGRFGKDIIIEVPLGTIARDEETGKTEAEILEDGQEIVWLKGGRGGLGNASFATPTNQAPEHAQPGLPGVEGWKVLELKVLADVGLVGFPNAGKSTLLSVITAARPKIADYAFTTLTPQLGMVEYREGQSFCMADLPGIIEGAAEGKGLGHRFLRHIERNPILLFLIPADSKDHAEEFRILVGELEKYNPELLHKRFIIAISKSDMLDAELKEAIARELPPNIPHLFISSVTQQGLVELKDFLWKILNEKPS
;
A
#
# COMPACT_ATOMS: atom_id res chain seq x y z
N VAL A 1 0.81 11.48 -25.81
CA VAL A 1 0.44 11.42 -24.39
C VAL A 1 1.19 10.26 -23.81
N GLU A 2 2.32 10.52 -23.12
CA GLU A 2 3.06 9.49 -22.40
C GLU A 2 2.15 8.96 -21.28
N LYS A 3 1.78 7.68 -21.36
CA LYS A 3 0.98 7.03 -20.34
C LYS A 3 1.85 6.91 -19.08
N SER A 4 1.50 7.61 -18.01
CA SER A 4 2.11 7.46 -16.71
C SER A 4 2.16 5.97 -16.32
N ASN A 5 3.35 5.47 -15.98
CA ASN A 5 3.53 4.11 -15.46
C ASN A 5 3.23 4.00 -13.95
N PHE A 6 2.77 5.08 -13.33
CA PHE A 6 2.32 5.09 -11.94
C PHE A 6 0.80 5.02 -11.91
N VAL A 7 0.27 4.03 -11.20
CA VAL A 7 -1.16 3.82 -11.00
C VAL A 7 -1.39 3.72 -9.50
N ASP A 8 -2.03 4.73 -8.95
CA ASP A 8 -2.39 4.87 -7.53
C ASP A 8 -3.80 4.41 -7.21
N GLN A 9 -4.66 4.37 -8.22
CA GLN A 9 -6.03 3.92 -8.09
C GLN A 9 -6.40 3.03 -9.28
N ILE A 10 -7.04 1.91 -8.99
CA ILE A 10 -7.54 1.00 -10.01
C ILE A 10 -8.90 0.45 -9.64
N ARG A 11 -9.75 0.35 -10.67
CA ARG A 11 -11.06 -0.29 -10.59
C ARG A 11 -10.98 -1.68 -11.19
N ILE A 12 -11.36 -2.68 -10.41
CA ILE A 12 -11.37 -4.10 -10.82
C ILE A 12 -12.72 -4.73 -10.50
N PHE A 13 -13.19 -5.58 -11.38
CA PHE A 13 -14.37 -6.41 -11.11
C PHE A 13 -13.92 -7.69 -10.41
N CYS A 14 -14.47 -7.93 -9.24
CA CYS A 14 -14.17 -9.11 -8.44
C CYS A 14 -15.39 -10.00 -8.35
N ARG A 15 -15.22 -11.31 -8.56
CA ARG A 15 -16.21 -12.34 -8.29
C ARG A 15 -15.55 -13.49 -7.57
N THR A 16 -15.98 -13.76 -6.35
CA THR A 16 -15.54 -14.94 -5.60
C THR A 16 -16.28 -16.20 -6.08
N GLY A 17 -15.72 -17.35 -5.79
CA GLY A 17 -16.37 -18.62 -6.15
C GLY A 17 -17.67 -18.84 -5.40
N HIS A 18 -18.67 -19.42 -6.06
CA HIS A 18 -19.86 -19.95 -5.43
C HIS A 18 -19.53 -21.24 -4.68
N GLY A 19 -20.20 -21.56 -3.61
CA GLY A 19 -20.11 -22.87 -2.97
C GLY A 19 -20.74 -23.96 -3.82
N GLY A 20 -20.18 -25.16 -3.80
CA GLY A 20 -20.76 -26.34 -4.42
C GLY A 20 -22.01 -26.81 -3.67
N ALA A 21 -22.93 -27.44 -4.37
CA ALA A 21 -24.10 -28.06 -3.72
C ALA A 21 -23.74 -29.31 -2.93
N GLY A 22 -24.41 -29.58 -1.84
CA GLY A 22 -24.35 -30.87 -1.16
C GLY A 22 -25.01 -31.97 -2.01
N SER A 23 -24.59 -33.21 -1.79
CA SER A 23 -25.10 -34.38 -2.49
C SER A 23 -26.34 -34.95 -1.78
N LYS A 24 -27.29 -35.47 -2.57
CA LYS A 24 -28.46 -36.23 -2.11
C LYS A 24 -28.28 -37.75 -2.25
N HIS A 25 -27.02 -38.17 -2.40
CA HIS A 25 -26.72 -39.58 -2.70
C HIS A 25 -27.08 -40.50 -1.55
N PHE A 26 -27.53 -41.72 -1.92
CA PHE A 26 -27.74 -42.81 -1.00
C PHE A 26 -26.78 -43.94 -1.35
N ALA A 27 -26.22 -44.55 -0.33
CA ALA A 27 -25.30 -45.66 -0.54
C ALA A 27 -26.05 -46.89 -1.16
N HIS A 28 -25.42 -47.46 -2.18
CA HIS A 28 -25.85 -48.69 -2.82
C HIS A 28 -24.94 -49.83 -2.39
N THR A 29 -25.46 -50.88 -1.82
CA THR A 29 -24.73 -52.07 -1.44
C THR A 29 -25.27 -53.28 -2.17
N LYS A 30 -24.50 -54.37 -2.24
CA LYS A 30 -24.92 -55.63 -2.88
C LYS A 30 -26.20 -56.19 -2.28
N TYR A 31 -26.55 -55.81 -1.06
CA TYR A 31 -27.71 -56.35 -0.27
C TYR A 31 -28.81 -55.35 -0.04
N SER A 32 -28.63 -54.10 -0.37
CA SER A 32 -29.61 -53.02 -0.19
C SER A 32 -29.37 -51.90 -1.17
N ASP A 33 -30.41 -51.54 -1.94
CA ASP A 33 -30.34 -50.43 -2.89
C ASP A 33 -30.39 -49.05 -2.18
N MET A 34 -30.76 -49.02 -0.90
CA MET A 34 -30.77 -47.80 -0.07
C MET A 34 -30.16 -48.14 1.32
N ALA A 35 -28.85 -48.19 1.38
CA ALA A 35 -28.11 -48.49 2.61
C ALA A 35 -27.95 -47.31 3.57
N GLY A 36 -28.58 -46.15 3.27
CA GLY A 36 -28.54 -44.95 4.06
C GLY A 36 -27.97 -43.72 3.27
N PRO A 37 -28.18 -42.50 3.82
CA PRO A 37 -27.66 -41.29 3.19
C PRO A 37 -26.15 -41.22 3.33
N ASP A 38 -25.45 -41.08 2.22
CA ASP A 38 -23.99 -40.93 2.16
C ASP A 38 -23.53 -39.77 1.27
N GLY A 39 -24.44 -38.84 0.98
CA GLY A 39 -24.10 -37.64 0.23
C GLY A 39 -23.19 -36.73 1.03
N GLY A 40 -22.03 -36.42 0.46
CA GLY A 40 -21.05 -35.49 1.05
C GLY A 40 -21.42 -34.03 0.84
N ASP A 41 -20.75 -33.16 1.54
CA ASP A 41 -20.93 -31.71 1.47
C ASP A 41 -20.32 -31.13 0.18
N GLY A 42 -20.84 -29.99 -0.27
CA GLY A 42 -20.22 -29.22 -1.35
C GLY A 42 -18.93 -28.53 -0.90
N GLY A 43 -18.02 -28.32 -1.83
CA GLY A 43 -16.79 -27.58 -1.61
C GLY A 43 -17.06 -26.09 -1.44
N ARG A 44 -16.21 -25.39 -0.70
CA ARG A 44 -16.21 -23.94 -0.57
C ARG A 44 -15.78 -23.28 -1.88
N GLY A 45 -16.42 -22.21 -2.29
CA GLY A 45 -15.93 -21.33 -3.35
C GLY A 45 -14.62 -20.63 -2.96
N ALA A 46 -13.83 -20.29 -3.95
CA ALA A 46 -12.54 -19.62 -3.76
C ALA A 46 -12.68 -18.23 -3.18
N HIS A 47 -11.76 -17.86 -2.31
CA HIS A 47 -11.62 -16.50 -1.77
C HIS A 47 -10.75 -15.65 -2.69
N ILE A 48 -10.85 -14.33 -2.53
CA ILE A 48 -9.88 -13.36 -3.04
C ILE A 48 -9.13 -12.78 -1.84
N ILE A 49 -7.81 -12.93 -1.85
CA ILE A 49 -6.89 -12.56 -0.78
C ILE A 49 -6.01 -11.42 -1.27
N LEU A 50 -5.87 -10.36 -0.48
CA LEU A 50 -4.86 -9.33 -0.71
C LEU A 50 -3.60 -9.69 0.06
N LYS A 51 -2.44 -9.56 -0.60
CA LYS A 51 -1.13 -9.80 0.01
C LYS A 51 -0.24 -8.58 -0.16
N GLY A 52 0.29 -8.07 0.95
CA GLY A 52 1.23 -6.96 0.95
C GLY A 52 2.60 -7.36 0.40
N SER A 53 3.14 -6.53 -0.48
CA SER A 53 4.49 -6.72 -1.02
C SER A 53 5.24 -5.40 -1.03
N LYS A 54 6.36 -5.32 -0.31
CA LYS A 54 7.27 -4.17 -0.32
C LYS A 54 8.02 -3.97 -1.63
N HIS A 55 8.02 -4.98 -2.51
CA HIS A 55 8.65 -4.89 -3.84
C HIS A 55 7.75 -4.17 -4.85
N LEU A 56 6.48 -3.99 -4.51
CA LEU A 56 5.52 -3.26 -5.32
C LEU A 56 5.38 -1.84 -4.78
N TRP A 57 5.39 -0.86 -5.66
CA TRP A 57 5.26 0.56 -5.35
C TRP A 57 4.14 1.25 -6.14
N THR A 58 3.42 0.49 -6.99
CA THR A 58 2.31 0.97 -7.81
C THR A 58 1.35 -0.18 -8.10
N LEU A 59 0.11 0.15 -8.39
CA LEU A 59 -0.92 -0.81 -8.82
C LEU A 59 -0.87 -1.09 -10.34
N LEU A 60 0.20 -0.68 -11.03
CA LEU A 60 0.32 -0.78 -12.50
C LEU A 60 0.13 -2.20 -13.03
N HIS A 61 0.66 -3.21 -12.33
CA HIS A 61 0.55 -4.61 -12.73
C HIS A 61 -0.91 -5.08 -12.78
N LEU A 62 -1.81 -4.46 -11.98
CA LEU A 62 -3.24 -4.78 -11.97
C LEU A 62 -4.01 -4.08 -13.12
N ARG A 63 -3.40 -3.14 -13.84
CA ARG A 63 -4.04 -2.40 -14.93
C ARG A 63 -4.61 -3.30 -16.02
N TYR A 64 -3.98 -4.46 -16.20
CA TYR A 64 -4.38 -5.45 -17.20
C TYR A 64 -5.27 -6.55 -16.61
N TYR A 65 -5.42 -6.63 -15.29
CA TYR A 65 -6.27 -7.56 -14.56
C TYR A 65 -7.58 -6.92 -14.14
N LYS A 66 -8.39 -6.50 -15.14
CA LYS A 66 -9.66 -5.83 -14.86
C LYS A 66 -10.73 -6.73 -14.25
N ASN A 67 -10.62 -8.05 -14.44
CA ASN A 67 -11.57 -9.03 -13.95
C ASN A 67 -10.82 -10.10 -13.14
N VAL A 68 -11.18 -10.23 -11.88
CA VAL A 68 -10.69 -11.25 -10.96
C VAL A 68 -11.83 -12.21 -10.68
N LEU A 69 -11.81 -13.37 -11.34
CA LEU A 69 -12.86 -14.38 -11.28
C LEU A 69 -12.32 -15.62 -10.58
N ALA A 70 -12.79 -15.87 -9.35
CA ALA A 70 -12.35 -17.00 -8.55
C ALA A 70 -13.19 -18.26 -8.84
N GLU A 71 -12.59 -19.43 -8.64
CA GLU A 71 -13.18 -20.75 -8.94
C GLU A 71 -14.33 -21.05 -7.98
N ASN A 72 -15.37 -21.69 -8.51
CA ASN A 72 -16.45 -22.25 -7.71
C ASN A 72 -16.00 -23.51 -6.97
N GLY A 73 -16.63 -23.80 -5.84
CA GLY A 73 -16.52 -25.10 -5.19
C GLY A 73 -17.25 -26.17 -6.00
N GLU A 74 -16.73 -27.39 -6.01
CA GLU A 74 -17.37 -28.54 -6.63
C GLU A 74 -18.50 -29.07 -5.74
N GLY A 75 -19.49 -29.71 -6.36
CA GLY A 75 -20.57 -30.38 -5.62
C GLY A 75 -20.05 -31.58 -4.83
N GLY A 76 -20.70 -31.91 -3.72
CA GLY A 76 -20.46 -33.15 -2.99
C GLY A 76 -20.88 -34.36 -3.82
N SER A 77 -20.34 -35.52 -3.49
CA SER A 77 -20.67 -36.79 -4.16
C SER A 77 -21.04 -37.87 -3.13
N GLY A 78 -21.28 -39.11 -3.60
CA GLY A 78 -21.54 -40.23 -2.71
C GLY A 78 -20.33 -40.63 -1.87
N ASN A 79 -20.53 -41.61 -1.00
CA ASN A 79 -19.50 -42.10 -0.04
C ASN A 79 -18.96 -41.01 0.90
N ASN A 80 -19.81 -40.06 1.28
CA ASN A 80 -19.46 -38.90 2.12
C ASN A 80 -18.29 -38.04 1.54
N CYS A 81 -18.08 -38.10 0.21
CA CYS A 81 -17.01 -37.34 -0.41
C CYS A 81 -17.40 -35.87 -0.54
N THR A 82 -16.70 -35.00 0.18
CA THR A 82 -16.83 -33.54 0.07
C THR A 82 -16.30 -33.06 -1.27
N GLY A 83 -17.00 -32.15 -1.91
CA GLY A 83 -16.55 -31.50 -3.14
C GLY A 83 -15.26 -30.71 -2.95
N ARG A 84 -14.45 -30.61 -4.02
CA ARG A 84 -13.20 -29.88 -4.00
C ARG A 84 -13.46 -28.40 -3.75
N PHE A 85 -12.62 -27.79 -2.92
CA PHE A 85 -12.62 -26.33 -2.70
C PHE A 85 -12.06 -25.60 -3.92
N GLY A 86 -12.66 -24.46 -4.26
CA GLY A 86 -12.08 -23.57 -5.26
C GLY A 86 -10.73 -23.04 -4.82
N LYS A 87 -9.81 -22.86 -5.77
CA LYS A 87 -8.46 -22.36 -5.52
C LYS A 87 -8.51 -20.85 -5.27
N ASP A 88 -8.04 -20.42 -4.09
CA ASP A 88 -8.01 -19.00 -3.70
C ASP A 88 -7.10 -18.18 -4.64
N ILE A 89 -7.50 -16.94 -4.93
CA ILE A 89 -6.74 -15.99 -5.72
C ILE A 89 -6.04 -15.03 -4.78
N ILE A 90 -4.72 -14.93 -4.93
CA ILE A 90 -3.90 -13.97 -4.20
C ILE A 90 -3.58 -12.81 -5.14
N ILE A 91 -3.93 -11.59 -4.73
CA ILE A 91 -3.57 -10.36 -5.41
C ILE A 91 -2.50 -9.66 -4.59
N GLU A 92 -1.29 -9.57 -5.14
CA GLU A 92 -0.22 -8.82 -4.50
C GLU A 92 -0.44 -7.32 -4.72
N VAL A 93 -0.30 -6.54 -3.65
CA VAL A 93 -0.50 -5.09 -3.66
C VAL A 93 0.60 -4.39 -2.88
N PRO A 94 0.94 -3.14 -3.23
CA PRO A 94 1.90 -2.34 -2.46
C PRO A 94 1.39 -2.11 -1.03
N LEU A 95 2.31 -1.83 -0.11
CA LEU A 95 1.98 -1.41 1.25
C LEU A 95 1.23 -0.08 1.22
N GLY A 96 0.26 0.07 2.14
CA GLY A 96 -0.64 1.23 2.17
C GLY A 96 -1.78 1.18 1.15
N THR A 97 -2.00 0.03 0.51
CA THR A 97 -3.17 -0.16 -0.36
C THR A 97 -4.43 -0.32 0.47
N ILE A 98 -5.46 0.43 0.10
CA ILE A 98 -6.82 0.32 0.63
C ILE A 98 -7.73 -0.23 -0.44
N ALA A 99 -8.50 -1.23 -0.05
CA ALA A 99 -9.57 -1.80 -0.86
C ALA A 99 -10.92 -1.27 -0.41
N ARG A 100 -11.70 -0.75 -1.37
CA ARG A 100 -13.03 -0.22 -1.13
C ARG A 100 -14.05 -0.84 -2.06
N ASP A 101 -15.25 -0.93 -1.56
CA ASP A 101 -16.43 -1.19 -2.39
C ASP A 101 -16.78 0.07 -3.19
N GLU A 102 -16.99 -0.07 -4.50
CA GLU A 102 -17.26 1.09 -5.37
C GLU A 102 -18.63 1.71 -5.10
N GLU A 103 -19.65 0.90 -4.84
CA GLU A 103 -21.03 1.36 -4.67
C GLU A 103 -21.23 2.05 -3.31
N THR A 104 -20.68 1.46 -2.25
CA THR A 104 -20.87 1.97 -0.88
C THR A 104 -19.76 2.92 -0.44
N GLY A 105 -18.61 2.93 -1.13
CA GLY A 105 -17.41 3.67 -0.73
C GLY A 105 -16.76 3.16 0.56
N LYS A 106 -17.27 2.07 1.14
CA LYS A 106 -16.79 1.51 2.41
C LYS A 106 -15.42 0.86 2.23
N THR A 107 -14.50 1.16 3.14
CA THR A 107 -13.22 0.45 3.24
C THR A 107 -13.45 -0.97 3.74
N GLU A 108 -13.02 -1.95 2.97
CA GLU A 108 -13.16 -3.38 3.26
C GLU A 108 -11.85 -3.99 3.77
N ALA A 109 -10.69 -3.52 3.28
CA ALA A 109 -9.38 -3.98 3.72
C ALA A 109 -8.33 -2.89 3.58
N GLU A 110 -7.28 -2.97 4.37
CA GLU A 110 -6.10 -2.11 4.32
C GLU A 110 -4.85 -2.96 4.57
N ILE A 111 -3.86 -2.85 3.69
CA ILE A 111 -2.59 -3.58 3.75
C ILE A 111 -1.50 -2.63 4.21
N LEU A 112 -0.89 -2.92 5.36
CA LEU A 112 0.11 -2.06 6.00
C LEU A 112 1.50 -2.72 6.09
N GLU A 113 1.56 -4.05 6.16
CA GLU A 113 2.79 -4.78 6.43
C GLU A 113 3.18 -5.70 5.26
N ASP A 114 4.50 -5.91 5.10
CA ASP A 114 5.03 -6.84 4.12
C ASP A 114 4.63 -8.28 4.45
N GLY A 115 4.15 -9.01 3.46
CA GLY A 115 3.66 -10.37 3.64
C GLY A 115 2.31 -10.49 4.35
N GLN A 116 1.68 -9.39 4.76
CA GLN A 116 0.34 -9.39 5.34
C GLN A 116 -0.67 -9.96 4.35
N GLU A 117 -1.42 -10.98 4.76
CA GLU A 117 -2.48 -11.58 3.96
C GLU A 117 -3.84 -11.34 4.60
N ILE A 118 -4.76 -10.74 3.85
CA ILE A 118 -6.13 -10.49 4.29
C ILE A 118 -7.09 -11.16 3.32
N VAL A 119 -7.99 -12.01 3.84
CA VAL A 119 -9.12 -12.52 3.06
C VAL A 119 -10.08 -11.36 2.82
N TRP A 120 -9.92 -10.72 1.66
CA TRP A 120 -10.69 -9.54 1.29
C TRP A 120 -12.14 -9.88 0.96
N LEU A 121 -12.33 -10.81 0.01
CA LEU A 121 -13.67 -11.24 -0.38
C LEU A 121 -13.79 -12.75 -0.16
N LYS A 122 -14.80 -13.12 0.62
CA LYS A 122 -15.05 -14.53 0.97
C LYS A 122 -15.87 -15.22 -0.11
N GLY A 123 -15.43 -16.42 -0.53
CA GLY A 123 -16.21 -17.30 -1.38
C GLY A 123 -17.44 -17.87 -0.67
N GLY A 124 -18.40 -18.30 -1.45
CA GLY A 124 -19.60 -18.94 -0.97
C GLY A 124 -19.31 -20.24 -0.22
N ARG A 125 -20.06 -20.49 0.85
CA ARG A 125 -19.96 -21.73 1.63
C ARG A 125 -20.60 -22.87 0.83
N GLY A 126 -19.98 -24.06 0.85
CA GLY A 126 -20.58 -25.27 0.32
C GLY A 126 -21.85 -25.68 1.05
N GLY A 127 -22.80 -26.26 0.34
CA GLY A 127 -24.02 -26.79 0.90
C GLY A 127 -23.78 -28.12 1.62
N LEU A 128 -24.54 -28.41 2.66
CA LEU A 128 -24.46 -29.67 3.38
C LEU A 128 -25.12 -30.79 2.57
N GLY A 129 -24.49 -31.99 2.54
CA GLY A 129 -25.04 -33.19 1.96
C GLY A 129 -26.13 -33.82 2.84
N ASN A 130 -26.89 -34.77 2.29
CA ASN A 130 -27.97 -35.41 3.03
C ASN A 130 -27.48 -36.20 4.25
N ALA A 131 -26.26 -36.73 4.22
CA ALA A 131 -25.66 -37.41 5.37
C ALA A 131 -25.59 -36.53 6.61
N SER A 132 -25.38 -35.21 6.45
CA SER A 132 -25.30 -34.23 7.52
C SER A 132 -26.66 -33.94 8.20
N PHE A 133 -27.79 -34.33 7.57
CA PHE A 133 -29.15 -34.16 8.07
C PHE A 133 -29.74 -35.43 8.68
N ALA A 134 -28.99 -36.55 8.68
CA ALA A 134 -29.43 -37.78 9.30
C ALA A 134 -29.55 -37.62 10.82
N THR A 135 -30.73 -37.95 11.36
CA THR A 135 -31.03 -37.90 12.79
C THR A 135 -31.75 -39.22 13.21
N PRO A 136 -31.80 -39.53 14.50
CA PRO A 136 -32.53 -40.73 14.95
C PRO A 136 -34.00 -40.78 14.53
N THR A 137 -34.61 -39.60 14.32
CA THR A 137 -36.02 -39.49 13.87
C THR A 137 -36.16 -39.36 12.36
N ASN A 138 -35.09 -38.95 11.65
CA ASN A 138 -35.03 -38.87 10.18
C ASN A 138 -33.77 -39.55 9.71
N GLN A 139 -33.80 -40.86 9.50
CA GLN A 139 -32.64 -41.67 9.16
C GLN A 139 -32.29 -41.65 7.66
N ALA A 140 -33.22 -41.19 6.81
CA ALA A 140 -33.05 -41.15 5.36
C ALA A 140 -33.47 -39.81 4.76
N PRO A 141 -32.78 -38.70 5.08
CA PRO A 141 -33.08 -37.40 4.51
C PRO A 141 -32.79 -37.35 2.99
N GLU A 142 -33.80 -36.96 2.22
CA GLU A 142 -33.75 -36.87 0.75
C GLU A 142 -33.33 -35.47 0.25
N HIS A 143 -32.97 -34.55 1.15
CA HIS A 143 -32.62 -33.20 0.83
C HIS A 143 -31.13 -32.91 1.12
N ALA A 144 -30.53 -32.02 0.34
CA ALA A 144 -29.24 -31.44 0.59
C ALA A 144 -29.34 -29.92 0.37
N GLN A 145 -28.41 -29.18 0.92
CA GLN A 145 -28.38 -27.73 0.77
C GLN A 145 -27.69 -27.33 -0.53
N PRO A 146 -28.19 -26.32 -1.25
CA PRO A 146 -27.43 -25.68 -2.30
C PRO A 146 -26.22 -24.96 -1.68
N GLY A 147 -25.15 -24.80 -2.45
CA GLY A 147 -24.05 -23.92 -2.06
C GLY A 147 -24.52 -22.45 -2.01
N LEU A 148 -23.90 -21.69 -1.14
CA LEU A 148 -24.17 -20.26 -1.05
C LEU A 148 -23.49 -19.51 -2.20
N PRO A 149 -24.08 -18.41 -2.72
CA PRO A 149 -23.44 -17.58 -3.72
C PRO A 149 -22.19 -16.91 -3.18
N GLY A 150 -21.20 -16.69 -4.04
CA GLY A 150 -20.09 -15.82 -3.74
C GLY A 150 -20.48 -14.35 -3.82
N VAL A 151 -19.54 -13.49 -3.47
CA VAL A 151 -19.66 -12.02 -3.57
C VAL A 151 -19.17 -11.58 -4.94
N GLU A 152 -19.90 -10.69 -5.59
CA GLU A 152 -19.45 -10.07 -6.85
C GLU A 152 -19.71 -8.56 -6.83
N GLY A 153 -18.87 -7.81 -7.54
CA GLY A 153 -19.02 -6.37 -7.67
C GLY A 153 -17.74 -5.67 -8.09
N TRP A 154 -17.91 -4.41 -8.42
CA TRP A 154 -16.79 -3.52 -8.70
C TRP A 154 -16.14 -3.05 -7.42
N LYS A 155 -14.82 -3.13 -7.41
CA LYS A 155 -14.00 -2.76 -6.28
C LYS A 155 -12.93 -1.77 -6.71
N VAL A 156 -12.54 -0.91 -5.79
CA VAL A 156 -11.49 0.10 -6.00
C VAL A 156 -10.34 -0.21 -5.05
N LEU A 157 -9.16 -0.40 -5.63
CA LEU A 157 -7.91 -0.42 -4.90
C LEU A 157 -7.26 0.97 -5.01
N GLU A 158 -6.93 1.57 -3.88
CA GLU A 158 -6.34 2.90 -3.79
C GLU A 158 -5.07 2.82 -2.94
N LEU A 159 -3.97 3.33 -3.49
CA LEU A 159 -2.69 3.41 -2.79
C LEU A 159 -2.63 4.73 -2.01
N LYS A 160 -2.57 4.65 -0.68
CA LYS A 160 -2.51 5.83 0.20
C LYS A 160 -1.10 6.23 0.63
N VAL A 161 -0.11 5.38 0.47
CA VAL A 161 1.28 5.70 0.80
C VAL A 161 1.91 6.41 -0.37
N LEU A 162 2.39 7.64 -0.13
CA LEU A 162 3.01 8.45 -1.17
C LEU A 162 4.50 8.21 -1.26
N ALA A 163 5.22 8.14 -0.13
CA ALA A 163 6.66 7.99 -0.13
C ALA A 163 7.19 7.52 1.22
N ASP A 164 8.38 6.93 1.20
CA ASP A 164 9.14 6.56 2.40
C ASP A 164 9.85 7.79 3.00
N VAL A 165 10.21 8.76 2.15
CA VAL A 165 10.89 10.00 2.52
C VAL A 165 10.18 11.20 1.91
N GLY A 166 9.73 12.14 2.73
CA GLY A 166 9.18 13.42 2.30
C GLY A 166 10.24 14.51 2.27
N LEU A 167 10.37 15.22 1.13
CA LEU A 167 11.24 16.40 1.01
C LEU A 167 10.52 17.64 1.50
N VAL A 168 11.13 18.37 2.42
CA VAL A 168 10.63 19.64 2.97
C VAL A 168 11.69 20.70 2.78
N GLY A 169 11.30 21.90 2.35
CA GLY A 169 12.26 23.00 2.17
C GLY A 169 11.63 24.17 1.42
N PHE A 170 12.25 25.33 1.53
CA PHE A 170 11.80 26.54 0.84
C PHE A 170 11.83 26.39 -0.70
N PRO A 171 11.13 27.28 -1.44
CA PRO A 171 11.31 27.38 -2.88
C PRO A 171 12.79 27.55 -3.21
N ASN A 172 13.25 26.95 -4.30
CA ASN A 172 14.64 26.98 -4.75
C ASN A 172 15.70 26.35 -3.79
N ALA A 173 15.29 25.65 -2.73
CA ALA A 173 16.21 24.87 -1.89
C ALA A 173 16.85 23.69 -2.62
N GLY A 174 16.44 23.38 -3.86
CA GLY A 174 17.00 22.32 -4.67
C GLY A 174 16.25 20.98 -4.56
N LYS A 175 15.04 20.94 -4.01
CA LYS A 175 14.23 19.71 -3.83
C LYS A 175 14.03 18.93 -5.12
N SER A 176 13.47 19.56 -6.14
CA SER A 176 13.19 18.91 -7.43
C SER A 176 14.48 18.53 -8.18
N THR A 177 15.56 19.32 -8.00
CA THR A 177 16.88 18.99 -8.55
C THR A 177 17.45 17.76 -7.86
N LEU A 178 17.41 17.71 -6.53
CA LEU A 178 17.84 16.55 -5.77
C LEU A 178 17.06 15.30 -6.22
N LEU A 179 15.74 15.41 -6.28
CA LEU A 179 14.87 14.31 -6.68
C LEU A 179 15.23 13.80 -8.08
N SER A 180 15.48 14.70 -9.05
CA SER A 180 15.84 14.33 -10.42
C SER A 180 17.18 13.62 -10.55
N VAL A 181 18.15 13.95 -9.67
CA VAL A 181 19.50 13.37 -9.71
C VAL A 181 19.59 12.06 -8.93
N ILE A 182 18.87 11.94 -7.82
CA ILE A 182 18.96 10.77 -6.93
C ILE A 182 18.11 9.58 -7.42
N THR A 183 17.13 9.85 -8.28
CA THR A 183 16.19 8.84 -8.79
C THR A 183 16.72 8.14 -10.05
N ALA A 184 16.45 6.85 -10.16
CA ALA A 184 16.86 6.01 -11.30
C ALA A 184 16.11 6.35 -12.60
N ALA A 185 14.91 6.88 -12.49
CA ALA A 185 14.10 7.34 -13.61
C ALA A 185 13.64 8.78 -13.35
N ARG A 186 13.28 9.52 -14.40
CA ARG A 186 12.75 10.87 -14.25
C ARG A 186 11.61 10.88 -13.25
N PRO A 187 11.63 11.80 -12.24
CA PRO A 187 10.54 11.95 -11.30
C PRO A 187 9.21 12.08 -12.02
N LYS A 188 8.21 11.42 -11.51
CA LYS A 188 6.88 11.44 -12.12
C LYS A 188 5.99 12.37 -11.35
N ILE A 189 5.29 13.22 -12.09
CA ILE A 189 4.20 14.02 -11.57
C ILE A 189 3.06 13.04 -11.30
N ALA A 190 2.67 12.89 -10.04
CA ALA A 190 1.51 12.10 -9.65
C ALA A 190 0.30 13.03 -9.62
N ASP A 191 -0.62 12.80 -10.57
CA ASP A 191 -1.85 13.59 -10.71
C ASP A 191 -2.93 12.97 -9.82
N TYR A 192 -2.96 13.40 -8.58
CA TYR A 192 -3.99 12.96 -7.63
C TYR A 192 -5.21 13.86 -7.76
N ALA A 193 -6.37 13.27 -8.02
CA ALA A 193 -7.65 13.97 -8.19
C ALA A 193 -8.09 14.85 -7.01
N PHE A 194 -7.34 14.82 -5.91
CA PHE A 194 -7.62 15.52 -4.67
C PHE A 194 -6.51 16.50 -4.23
N THR A 195 -5.45 16.68 -5.05
CA THR A 195 -4.36 17.63 -4.76
C THR A 195 -4.46 18.84 -5.67
N THR A 196 -4.41 20.03 -5.09
CA THR A 196 -4.26 21.29 -5.83
C THR A 196 -2.84 21.50 -6.33
N LEU A 197 -1.85 20.83 -5.71
CA LEU A 197 -0.44 20.80 -6.07
C LEU A 197 -0.03 19.33 -6.28
N THR A 198 0.53 19.04 -7.43
CA THR A 198 0.93 17.69 -7.83
C THR A 198 2.30 17.35 -7.25
N PRO A 199 2.40 16.36 -6.32
CA PRO A 199 3.69 15.94 -5.80
C PRO A 199 4.51 15.27 -6.87
N GLN A 200 5.82 15.46 -6.81
CA GLN A 200 6.77 14.73 -7.65
C GLN A 200 7.29 13.53 -6.87
N LEU A 201 7.07 12.34 -7.40
CA LEU A 201 7.56 11.10 -6.81
C LEU A 201 8.76 10.58 -7.58
N GLY A 202 9.74 10.07 -6.86
CA GLY A 202 10.92 9.47 -7.45
C GLY A 202 11.33 8.19 -6.72
N MET A 203 11.63 7.15 -7.50
CA MET A 203 12.19 5.91 -6.96
C MET A 203 13.70 6.04 -6.88
N VAL A 204 14.22 5.94 -5.68
CA VAL A 204 15.65 5.96 -5.39
C VAL A 204 16.13 4.52 -5.34
N GLU A 205 16.98 4.15 -6.31
CA GLU A 205 17.63 2.84 -6.27
C GLU A 205 18.76 2.84 -5.24
N TYR A 206 18.76 1.78 -4.44
CA TYR A 206 19.77 1.46 -3.48
C TYR A 206 20.49 0.16 -3.90
N ARG A 207 21.46 -0.33 -3.14
CA ARG A 207 22.26 -1.52 -3.47
C ARG A 207 21.38 -2.77 -3.67
N GLU A 208 21.83 -3.69 -4.56
CA GLU A 208 21.23 -5.02 -4.76
C GLU A 208 19.75 -5.02 -5.17
N GLY A 209 19.33 -4.05 -5.97
CA GLY A 209 17.94 -3.99 -6.47
C GLY A 209 16.92 -3.54 -5.43
N GLN A 210 17.38 -3.06 -4.29
CA GLN A 210 16.53 -2.42 -3.28
C GLN A 210 16.21 -0.99 -3.72
N SER A 211 15.06 -0.48 -3.29
CA SER A 211 14.62 0.87 -3.63
C SER A 211 13.69 1.42 -2.57
N PHE A 212 13.60 2.74 -2.49
CA PHE A 212 12.63 3.46 -1.67
C PHE A 212 12.06 4.65 -2.44
N CYS A 213 10.87 5.07 -2.07
CA CYS A 213 10.19 6.19 -2.72
C CYS A 213 10.46 7.49 -1.98
N MET A 214 10.81 8.54 -2.73
CA MET A 214 10.98 9.89 -2.21
C MET A 214 9.98 10.82 -2.88
N ALA A 215 9.34 11.71 -2.11
CA ALA A 215 8.36 12.67 -2.60
C ALA A 215 8.82 14.10 -2.35
N ASP A 216 8.77 14.95 -3.38
CA ASP A 216 8.77 16.40 -3.20
C ASP A 216 7.37 16.84 -2.77
N LEU A 217 7.28 17.49 -1.61
CA LEU A 217 6.04 17.96 -1.00
C LEU A 217 5.88 19.47 -1.26
N PRO A 218 5.42 19.87 -2.46
CA PRO A 218 5.25 21.29 -2.78
C PRO A 218 4.13 21.90 -1.95
N GLY A 219 4.28 23.14 -1.56
CA GLY A 219 3.21 23.95 -0.93
C GLY A 219 2.99 23.75 0.55
N ILE A 220 3.86 23.01 1.26
CA ILE A 220 3.81 23.05 2.75
C ILE A 220 4.12 24.47 3.24
N ILE A 221 4.92 25.21 2.51
CA ILE A 221 5.45 26.53 2.91
C ILE A 221 4.75 27.68 2.20
N GLU A 222 4.20 27.49 1.00
CA GLU A 222 3.53 28.56 0.24
C GLU A 222 2.03 28.58 0.49
N GLY A 223 1.58 29.27 1.55
CA GLY A 223 0.17 29.61 1.76
C GLY A 223 -0.66 28.62 2.56
N ALA A 224 -0.06 27.67 3.28
CA ALA A 224 -0.78 26.81 4.22
C ALA A 224 -1.44 27.62 5.34
N ALA A 225 -0.84 28.73 5.75
CA ALA A 225 -1.39 29.66 6.77
C ALA A 225 -2.53 30.56 6.23
N GLU A 226 -2.67 30.72 4.91
CA GLU A 226 -3.67 31.62 4.30
C GLU A 226 -5.01 30.96 3.97
N GLY A 227 -5.23 29.70 4.38
CA GLY A 227 -6.54 29.03 4.21
C GLY A 227 -6.89 28.65 2.75
N LYS A 228 -5.99 28.86 1.79
CA LYS A 228 -6.13 28.34 0.41
C LYS A 228 -5.63 26.89 0.36
N GLY A 229 -6.23 26.08 1.24
CA GLY A 229 -5.80 24.78 1.69
C GLY A 229 -5.43 23.80 0.60
N LEU A 230 -4.23 23.29 0.70
CA LEU A 230 -3.95 21.90 0.36
C LEU A 230 -5.01 21.04 1.05
N GLY A 231 -5.85 20.37 0.29
CA GLY A 231 -6.98 19.69 0.87
C GLY A 231 -6.54 18.71 1.98
N HIS A 232 -7.30 18.67 3.07
CA HIS A 232 -7.10 17.76 4.23
C HIS A 232 -6.82 16.28 3.85
N ARG A 233 -7.03 15.90 2.60
CA ARG A 233 -6.75 14.56 2.08
C ARG A 233 -5.28 14.35 1.68
N PHE A 234 -4.61 15.37 1.12
CA PHE A 234 -3.18 15.32 0.77
C PHE A 234 -2.31 15.14 2.02
N LEU A 235 -2.74 15.71 3.08
CA LEU A 235 -2.04 15.80 4.35
C LEU A 235 -2.02 14.50 5.13
N ARG A 236 -3.08 13.70 5.04
CA ARG A 236 -3.11 12.32 5.54
C ARG A 236 -2.06 11.42 4.88
N HIS A 237 -1.56 11.80 3.71
CA HIS A 237 -0.51 11.04 3.01
C HIS A 237 0.89 11.36 3.55
N ILE A 238 1.13 12.62 3.96
CA ILE A 238 2.39 13.02 4.63
C ILE A 238 2.48 12.38 6.02
N GLU A 239 1.36 12.20 6.69
CA GLU A 239 1.28 11.54 7.99
C GLU A 239 1.88 10.12 7.98
N ARG A 240 1.97 9.48 6.83
CA ARG A 240 2.49 8.11 6.68
C ARG A 240 3.95 8.03 6.25
N ASN A 241 4.59 9.14 5.87
CA ASN A 241 6.02 9.13 5.58
C ASN A 241 6.81 8.97 6.88
N PRO A 242 7.63 7.93 7.06
CA PRO A 242 8.36 7.70 8.29
C PRO A 242 9.47 8.73 8.52
N ILE A 243 9.99 9.35 7.45
CA ILE A 243 11.12 10.28 7.48
C ILE A 243 10.77 11.58 6.76
N LEU A 244 11.16 12.71 7.33
CA LEU A 244 11.15 14.02 6.69
C LEU A 244 12.57 14.54 6.51
N LEU A 245 12.95 14.77 5.25
CA LEU A 245 14.24 15.32 4.87
C LEU A 245 14.11 16.82 4.59
N PHE A 246 14.65 17.63 5.49
CA PHE A 246 14.69 19.08 5.37
C PHE A 246 15.83 19.51 4.50
N LEU A 247 15.53 20.19 3.40
CA LEU A 247 16.52 20.73 2.48
C LEU A 247 16.70 22.22 2.75
N ILE A 248 17.92 22.60 3.20
CA ILE A 248 18.30 23.98 3.49
C ILE A 248 19.46 24.32 2.56
N PRO A 249 19.38 25.40 1.77
CA PRO A 249 20.44 25.73 0.84
C PRO A 249 21.65 26.35 1.58
N ALA A 250 22.85 26.05 1.10
CA ALA A 250 24.11 26.54 1.68
C ALA A 250 24.25 28.07 1.65
N ASP A 251 23.56 28.73 0.72
CA ASP A 251 23.52 30.20 0.57
C ASP A 251 22.49 30.88 1.51
N SER A 252 21.90 30.14 2.44
CA SER A 252 21.05 30.70 3.49
C SER A 252 21.84 31.59 4.46
N LYS A 253 21.18 32.61 4.99
CA LYS A 253 21.78 33.54 5.97
C LYS A 253 21.79 32.96 7.39
N ASP A 254 20.81 32.15 7.75
CA ASP A 254 20.64 31.51 9.06
C ASP A 254 19.97 30.15 8.87
N HIS A 255 20.78 29.09 8.91
CA HIS A 255 20.31 27.73 8.68
C HIS A 255 19.44 27.21 9.81
N ALA A 256 19.72 27.62 11.05
CA ALA A 256 18.95 27.23 12.20
C ALA A 256 17.56 27.87 12.21
N GLU A 257 17.47 29.14 11.81
CA GLU A 257 16.20 29.88 11.72
C GLU A 257 15.32 29.31 10.59
N GLU A 258 15.91 29.04 9.40
CA GLU A 258 15.16 28.37 8.33
C GLU A 258 14.59 27.04 8.78
N PHE A 259 15.38 26.23 9.48
CA PHE A 259 14.89 24.96 10.01
C PHE A 259 13.73 25.16 10.99
N ARG A 260 13.82 26.15 11.92
CA ARG A 260 12.75 26.44 12.87
C ARG A 260 11.47 26.89 12.18
N ILE A 261 11.58 27.73 11.14
CA ILE A 261 10.42 28.17 10.36
C ILE A 261 9.74 26.97 9.69
N LEU A 262 10.53 26.07 9.07
CA LEU A 262 10.00 24.88 8.43
C LEU A 262 9.27 23.95 9.41
N VAL A 263 9.86 23.74 10.58
CA VAL A 263 9.25 22.92 11.64
C VAL A 263 7.98 23.60 12.17
N GLY A 264 8.01 24.91 12.39
CA GLY A 264 6.84 25.68 12.84
C GLY A 264 5.68 25.66 11.84
N GLU A 265 5.97 25.65 10.54
CA GLU A 265 4.94 25.48 9.50
C GLU A 265 4.34 24.06 9.52
N LEU A 266 5.18 23.02 9.70
CA LEU A 266 4.69 21.66 9.87
C LEU A 266 3.82 21.48 11.11
N GLU A 267 4.20 22.11 12.24
CA GLU A 267 3.44 22.09 13.50
C GLU A 267 2.06 22.72 13.34
N LYS A 268 2.00 23.91 12.74
CA LYS A 268 0.72 24.60 12.46
C LYS A 268 -0.19 23.76 11.57
N TYR A 269 0.43 22.95 10.75
CA TYR A 269 -0.24 22.14 9.78
C TYR A 269 -0.81 20.84 10.38
N ASN A 270 0.04 20.01 11.00
CA ASN A 270 -0.32 18.84 11.77
C ASN A 270 0.78 18.55 12.83
N PRO A 271 0.46 18.72 14.12
CA PRO A 271 1.40 18.43 15.21
C PRO A 271 1.95 17.00 15.21
N GLU A 272 1.22 16.02 14.66
CA GLU A 272 1.68 14.62 14.57
C GLU A 272 2.94 14.47 13.71
N LEU A 273 3.19 15.39 12.79
CA LEU A 273 4.39 15.38 11.95
C LEU A 273 5.66 15.61 12.76
N LEU A 274 5.57 16.24 13.92
CA LEU A 274 6.71 16.49 14.82
C LEU A 274 7.26 15.20 15.47
N HIS A 275 6.47 14.14 15.50
CA HIS A 275 6.89 12.82 16.03
C HIS A 275 7.69 11.99 15.02
N LYS A 276 7.89 12.50 13.82
CA LYS A 276 8.65 11.80 12.77
C LYS A 276 10.15 11.97 12.92
N ARG A 277 10.90 11.12 12.25
CA ARG A 277 12.36 11.24 12.19
C ARG A 277 12.72 12.37 11.23
N PHE A 278 13.45 13.37 11.72
CA PHE A 278 13.94 14.50 10.96
C PHE A 278 15.41 14.30 10.57
N ILE A 279 15.73 14.69 9.34
CA ILE A 279 17.09 14.72 8.81
C ILE A 279 17.26 16.07 8.13
N ILE A 280 18.40 16.72 8.29
CA ILE A 280 18.73 17.97 7.62
C ILE A 280 19.75 17.68 6.52
N ALA A 281 19.49 18.14 5.30
CA ALA A 281 20.46 18.13 4.21
C ALA A 281 20.76 19.56 3.78
N ILE A 282 22.02 19.96 3.92
CA ILE A 282 22.51 21.24 3.41
C ILE A 282 22.82 21.06 1.94
N SER A 283 21.97 21.62 1.09
CA SER A 283 22.11 21.55 -0.37
C SER A 283 23.12 22.57 -0.91
N LYS A 284 23.54 22.43 -2.16
CA LYS A 284 24.55 23.29 -2.82
C LYS A 284 25.89 23.34 -2.05
N SER A 285 26.27 22.25 -1.40
CA SER A 285 27.47 22.19 -0.54
C SER A 285 28.80 22.32 -1.31
N ASP A 286 28.74 22.30 -2.64
CA ASP A 286 29.86 22.61 -3.55
C ASP A 286 30.31 24.06 -3.43
N MET A 287 29.49 24.95 -2.88
CA MET A 287 29.84 26.36 -2.64
C MET A 287 30.53 26.59 -1.28
N LEU A 288 30.66 25.55 -0.44
CA LEU A 288 31.17 25.66 0.91
C LEU A 288 32.58 25.10 1.07
N ASP A 289 33.46 25.86 1.71
CA ASP A 289 34.72 25.38 2.21
C ASP A 289 34.57 24.58 3.49
N ALA A 290 35.63 23.87 3.91
CA ALA A 290 35.60 23.02 5.11
C ALA A 290 35.26 23.82 6.39
N GLU A 291 35.80 25.04 6.52
CA GLU A 291 35.53 25.92 7.67
C GLU A 291 34.07 26.35 7.75
N LEU A 292 33.45 26.69 6.61
CA LEU A 292 32.03 27.04 6.53
C LEU A 292 31.13 25.84 6.84
N LYS A 293 31.48 24.63 6.41
CA LYS A 293 30.75 23.43 6.77
C LYS A 293 30.74 23.18 8.29
N GLU A 294 31.88 23.37 8.95
CA GLU A 294 31.96 23.27 10.40
C GLU A 294 31.16 24.37 11.13
N ALA A 295 31.19 25.59 10.60
CA ALA A 295 30.41 26.69 11.17
C ALA A 295 28.90 26.39 11.09
N ILE A 296 28.40 25.99 9.92
CA ILE A 296 27.01 25.61 9.71
C ILE A 296 26.63 24.42 10.61
N ALA A 297 27.49 23.41 10.71
CA ALA A 297 27.23 22.25 11.57
C ALA A 297 27.06 22.64 13.07
N ARG A 298 27.71 23.70 13.53
CA ARG A 298 27.55 24.21 14.92
C ARG A 298 26.27 25.00 15.11
N GLU A 299 25.72 25.60 14.05
CA GLU A 299 24.44 26.35 14.11
C GLU A 299 23.25 25.40 14.15
N LEU A 300 23.37 24.22 13.57
CA LEU A 300 22.27 23.25 13.48
C LEU A 300 21.96 22.58 14.82
N PRO A 301 20.70 22.15 15.06
CA PRO A 301 20.32 21.42 16.27
C PRO A 301 21.16 20.13 16.46
N PRO A 302 21.85 19.95 17.60
CA PRO A 302 22.77 18.82 17.80
C PRO A 302 22.07 17.45 17.83
N ASN A 303 20.78 17.43 18.09
CA ASN A 303 19.98 16.20 18.19
C ASN A 303 19.44 15.71 16.85
N ILE A 304 19.62 16.48 15.77
CA ILE A 304 19.12 16.13 14.45
C ILE A 304 20.30 15.82 13.54
N PRO A 305 20.34 14.64 12.93
CA PRO A 305 21.41 14.29 12.01
C PRO A 305 21.38 15.21 10.77
N HIS A 306 22.57 15.65 10.34
CA HIS A 306 22.71 16.52 9.18
C HIS A 306 23.77 15.99 8.22
N LEU A 307 23.60 16.30 6.93
CA LEU A 307 24.46 15.90 5.82
C LEU A 307 24.67 17.09 4.87
N PHE A 308 25.83 17.16 4.27
CA PHE A 308 26.15 18.14 3.23
C PHE A 308 26.07 17.46 1.87
N ILE A 309 25.23 17.99 0.97
CA ILE A 309 24.98 17.39 -0.33
C ILE A 309 25.11 18.42 -1.46
N SER A 310 25.54 17.97 -2.62
CA SER A 310 25.44 18.73 -3.86
C SER A 310 24.82 17.87 -4.94
N SER A 311 23.69 18.31 -5.46
CA SER A 311 23.03 17.65 -6.60
C SER A 311 23.79 17.85 -7.91
N VAL A 312 24.61 18.93 -8.01
CA VAL A 312 25.38 19.25 -9.23
C VAL A 312 26.64 18.38 -9.31
N THR A 313 27.41 18.32 -8.22
CA THR A 313 28.65 17.54 -8.15
C THR A 313 28.43 16.10 -7.71
N GLN A 314 27.20 15.74 -7.33
CA GLN A 314 26.79 14.44 -6.76
C GLN A 314 27.50 14.08 -5.43
N GLN A 315 28.17 15.04 -4.80
CA GLN A 315 28.84 14.86 -3.53
C GLN A 315 27.81 14.64 -2.41
N GLY A 316 28.08 13.70 -1.49
CA GLY A 316 27.21 13.40 -0.34
C GLY A 316 25.93 12.63 -0.66
N LEU A 317 25.64 12.33 -1.96
CA LEU A 317 24.41 11.63 -2.35
C LEU A 317 24.43 10.13 -1.98
N VAL A 318 25.59 9.50 -2.03
CA VAL A 318 25.74 8.08 -1.65
C VAL A 318 25.54 7.94 -0.14
N GLU A 319 26.18 8.82 0.63
CA GLU A 319 26.03 8.88 2.09
C GLU A 319 24.58 9.16 2.50
N LEU A 320 23.90 10.05 1.77
CA LEU A 320 22.48 10.33 1.99
C LEU A 320 21.61 9.07 1.76
N LYS A 321 21.85 8.33 0.66
CA LYS A 321 21.15 7.08 0.38
C LYS A 321 21.39 6.03 1.47
N ASP A 322 22.64 5.83 1.87
CA ASP A 322 23.03 4.88 2.91
C ASP A 322 22.36 5.24 4.25
N PHE A 323 22.34 6.51 4.59
CA PHE A 323 21.73 7.01 5.82
C PHE A 323 20.21 6.85 5.85
N LEU A 324 19.53 7.25 4.77
CA LEU A 324 18.08 7.10 4.63
C LEU A 324 17.68 5.63 4.68
N TRP A 325 18.41 4.77 3.98
CA TRP A 325 18.15 3.33 3.97
C TRP A 325 18.30 2.69 5.34
N LYS A 326 19.33 3.07 6.07
CA LYS A 326 19.57 2.60 7.45
C LYS A 326 18.38 2.94 8.34
N ILE A 327 17.92 4.20 8.32
CA ILE A 327 16.83 4.68 9.17
C ILE A 327 15.50 4.01 8.80
N LEU A 328 15.23 3.78 7.50
CA LEU A 328 14.01 3.12 7.01
C LEU A 328 13.92 1.66 7.49
N ASN A 329 15.05 0.99 7.65
CA ASN A 329 15.11 -0.41 8.05
C ASN A 329 15.42 -0.63 9.55
N GLU A 330 15.67 0.44 10.30
CA GLU A 330 15.76 0.34 11.76
C GLU A 330 14.36 0.08 12.34
N LYS A 331 14.21 -1.06 13.02
CA LYS A 331 12.97 -1.35 13.75
C LYS A 331 12.74 -0.26 14.80
N PRO A 332 11.51 0.27 14.92
CA PRO A 332 11.17 1.13 16.03
C PRO A 332 11.41 0.34 17.32
N SER A 333 12.27 0.89 18.18
CA SER A 333 12.57 0.34 19.52
C SER A 333 11.40 0.57 20.46
#